data_3f48b4a2ab3d223cef1eefbb82fc8c3e
#
_entry.id   3f48b4a2ab3d223cef1eefbb82fc8c3e
#
_cell.length_a   1.000
_cell.length_b   1.000
_cell.length_c   1.000
_cell.angle_alpha   90.00
_cell.angle_beta   90.00
_cell.angle_gamma   90.00
#
_symmetry.space_group_name_H-M   'P 1'
#
loop_
_entity.id
_entity.type
_entity.pdbx_description
1 polymer ?
#
loop_
_entity_poly.entity_id
_entity_poly.type
_entity_poly.pdbx_seq_one_letter_code
_entity_poly.pdbx_strand_id
1 'polypeptide(L)'
;MSEVQVRTASSDDVEAARALTNRSWLATYAPLIGEETTRDIIKTRHASPLFAEQLANDDNTFLVALRANQIVGHCYAYPKQGTYIERLHVEPDLKGGGIGRAMLEHVEAQHEPGSRIWLEVLKGNDNAVAFYERTGFTFEQQTGLEDGLANVPALIFSKILN
;
A
#
# COMPACT_ATOMS: atom_id res chain seq x y z
N MET A 1 10.51 21.59 8.87
CA MET A 1 10.16 20.36 8.14
C MET A 1 8.91 20.61 7.31
N SER A 2 8.91 20.13 6.08
CA SER A 2 7.75 20.26 5.22
C SER A 2 6.66 19.27 5.64
N GLU A 3 5.42 19.74 5.63
CA GLU A 3 4.28 18.89 5.90
C GLU A 3 4.04 17.90 4.76
N VAL A 4 3.44 16.76 5.09
CA VAL A 4 3.01 15.80 4.09
C VAL A 4 1.64 16.21 3.56
N GLN A 5 1.53 16.28 2.25
CA GLN A 5 0.26 16.54 1.57
C GLN A 5 -0.17 15.26 0.85
N VAL A 6 -1.39 14.81 1.11
CA VAL A 6 -1.97 13.65 0.41
C VAL A 6 -3.05 14.13 -0.53
N ARG A 7 -3.01 13.66 -1.77
CA ARG A 7 -4.04 13.97 -2.77
C ARG A 7 -4.24 12.82 -3.73
N THR A 8 -5.33 12.87 -4.47
CA THR A 8 -5.54 11.97 -5.59
C THR A 8 -4.47 12.23 -6.65
N ALA A 9 -3.92 11.16 -7.20
CA ALA A 9 -2.90 11.25 -8.24
C ALA A 9 -3.50 11.71 -9.57
N SER A 10 -2.66 12.31 -10.41
CA SER A 10 -2.96 12.57 -11.81
C SER A 10 -2.13 11.64 -12.69
N SER A 11 -2.40 11.65 -13.99
CA SER A 11 -1.62 10.84 -14.94
C SER A 11 -0.13 11.17 -14.92
N ASP A 12 0.23 12.41 -14.60
CA ASP A 12 1.62 12.83 -14.49
C ASP A 12 2.36 12.21 -13.30
N ASP A 13 1.63 11.72 -12.31
CA ASP A 13 2.21 11.13 -11.11
C ASP A 13 2.50 9.63 -11.23
N VAL A 14 1.95 8.97 -12.25
CA VAL A 14 1.94 7.51 -12.35
C VAL A 14 3.35 6.92 -12.32
N GLU A 15 4.26 7.45 -13.11
CA GLU A 15 5.62 6.88 -13.19
C GLU A 15 6.41 7.08 -11.91
N ALA A 16 6.26 8.24 -11.24
CA ALA A 16 6.92 8.47 -9.95
C ALA A 16 6.35 7.55 -8.86
N ALA A 17 5.03 7.36 -8.84
CA ALA A 17 4.38 6.43 -7.90
C ALA A 17 4.85 5.00 -8.15
N ARG A 18 4.94 4.58 -9.40
CA ARG A 18 5.40 3.25 -9.78
C ARG A 18 6.86 3.02 -9.37
N ALA A 19 7.72 3.99 -9.65
CA ALA A 19 9.14 3.91 -9.28
C ALA A 19 9.31 3.79 -7.77
N LEU A 20 8.57 4.59 -7.00
CA LEU A 20 8.59 4.53 -5.53
C LEU A 20 8.11 3.17 -5.04
N THR A 21 7.01 2.66 -5.61
CA THR A 21 6.46 1.36 -5.25
C THR A 21 7.49 0.25 -5.49
N ASN A 22 8.20 0.31 -6.61
CA ASN A 22 9.24 -0.67 -6.93
C ASN A 22 10.40 -0.62 -5.92
N ARG A 23 10.84 0.58 -5.55
CA ARG A 23 11.89 0.73 -4.53
C ARG A 23 11.45 0.18 -3.18
N SER A 24 10.22 0.48 -2.79
CA SER A 24 9.65 -0.02 -1.53
C SER A 24 9.53 -1.55 -1.54
N TRP A 25 9.08 -2.13 -2.64
CA TRP A 25 8.99 -3.58 -2.80
C TRP A 25 10.35 -4.26 -2.65
N LEU A 26 11.38 -3.72 -3.31
CA LEU A 26 12.72 -4.28 -3.21
C LEU A 26 13.24 -4.19 -1.78
N ALA A 27 13.07 -3.05 -1.12
CA ALA A 27 13.53 -2.87 0.25
C ALA A 27 12.80 -3.80 1.23
N THR A 28 11.51 -4.04 1.01
CA THR A 28 10.66 -4.81 1.92
C THR A 28 10.71 -6.31 1.65
N TYR A 29 10.59 -6.71 0.39
CA TYR A 29 10.36 -8.11 0.03
C TYR A 29 11.61 -8.86 -0.41
N ALA A 30 12.64 -8.18 -0.93
CA ALA A 30 13.88 -8.88 -1.27
C ALA A 30 14.49 -9.63 -0.09
N PRO A 31 14.49 -9.07 1.13
CA PRO A 31 14.96 -9.84 2.30
C PRO A 31 14.10 -11.06 2.64
N LEU A 32 12.83 -11.09 2.23
CA LEU A 32 11.89 -12.17 2.56
C LEU A 32 11.81 -13.25 1.49
N ILE A 33 11.85 -12.87 0.21
CA ILE A 33 11.62 -13.81 -0.91
C ILE A 33 12.74 -13.81 -1.95
N GLY A 34 13.78 -13.01 -1.74
CA GLY A 34 14.92 -12.89 -2.64
C GLY A 34 14.77 -11.78 -3.67
N GLU A 35 15.89 -11.22 -4.10
CA GLU A 35 15.89 -10.08 -5.02
C GLU A 35 15.36 -10.45 -6.40
N GLU A 36 15.81 -11.59 -6.96
CA GLU A 36 15.40 -12.03 -8.29
C GLU A 36 13.90 -12.26 -8.34
N THR A 37 13.34 -13.00 -7.38
CA THR A 37 11.91 -13.26 -7.28
C THR A 37 11.13 -11.96 -7.16
N THR A 38 11.60 -11.04 -6.32
CA THR A 38 10.95 -9.74 -6.15
C THR A 38 10.92 -8.95 -7.44
N ARG A 39 12.03 -8.88 -8.17
CA ARG A 39 12.12 -8.17 -9.45
C ARG A 39 11.20 -8.79 -10.52
N ASP A 40 11.10 -10.11 -10.55
CA ASP A 40 10.21 -10.79 -11.50
C ASP A 40 8.74 -10.46 -11.23
N ILE A 41 8.33 -10.42 -9.97
CA ILE A 41 6.96 -10.08 -9.60
C ILE A 41 6.67 -8.61 -9.94
N ILE A 42 7.60 -7.71 -9.69
CA ILE A 42 7.46 -6.29 -10.01
C ILE A 42 7.17 -6.08 -11.50
N LYS A 43 7.86 -6.79 -12.38
CA LYS A 43 7.68 -6.67 -13.83
C LYS A 43 6.23 -6.90 -14.26
N THR A 44 5.54 -7.82 -13.60
CA THR A 44 4.17 -8.17 -13.92
C THR A 44 3.17 -7.28 -13.19
N ARG A 45 3.30 -7.17 -11.87
CA ARG A 45 2.34 -6.46 -11.02
C ARG A 45 2.40 -4.94 -11.16
N HIS A 46 3.57 -4.40 -11.47
CA HIS A 46 3.79 -2.96 -11.49
C HIS A 46 4.03 -2.44 -12.90
N ALA A 47 3.46 -3.10 -13.91
CA ALA A 47 3.56 -2.63 -15.28
C ALA A 47 2.87 -1.28 -15.43
N SER A 48 3.48 -0.38 -16.19
CA SER A 48 2.98 0.98 -16.39
C SER A 48 1.52 1.05 -16.87
N PRO A 49 1.10 0.24 -17.89
CA PRO A 49 -0.29 0.27 -18.34
C PRO A 49 -1.29 -0.11 -17.24
N LEU A 50 -0.90 -1.02 -16.34
CA LEU A 50 -1.77 -1.44 -15.24
C LEU A 50 -2.02 -0.30 -14.25
N PHE A 51 -0.97 0.45 -13.90
CA PHE A 51 -1.12 1.62 -13.02
C PHE A 51 -2.04 2.68 -13.66
N ALA A 52 -1.89 2.92 -14.95
CA ALA A 52 -2.74 3.88 -15.65
C ALA A 52 -4.21 3.46 -15.66
N GLU A 53 -4.50 2.17 -15.86
CA GLU A 53 -5.86 1.64 -15.79
C GLU A 53 -6.46 1.79 -14.39
N GLN A 54 -5.66 1.52 -13.37
CA GLN A 54 -6.10 1.63 -11.98
C GLN A 54 -6.46 3.07 -11.62
N LEU A 55 -5.64 4.03 -12.08
CA LEU A 55 -5.90 5.45 -11.88
C LEU A 55 -7.16 5.92 -12.61
N ALA A 56 -7.39 5.40 -13.80
CA ALA A 56 -8.51 5.84 -14.65
C ALA A 56 -9.88 5.38 -14.12
N ASN A 57 -9.93 4.41 -13.23
CA ASN A 57 -11.18 3.91 -12.66
C ASN A 57 -11.59 4.76 -11.46
N ASP A 58 -12.68 5.52 -11.60
CA ASP A 58 -13.15 6.46 -10.58
C ASP A 58 -13.62 5.79 -9.27
N ASP A 59 -13.91 4.49 -9.31
CA ASP A 59 -14.28 3.74 -8.09
C ASP A 59 -13.08 3.44 -7.22
N ASN A 60 -11.89 3.58 -7.77
CA ASN A 60 -10.64 3.30 -7.06
C ASN A 60 -10.13 4.54 -6.33
N THR A 61 -9.37 4.31 -5.26
CA THR A 61 -8.60 5.34 -4.57
C THR A 61 -7.14 5.18 -4.98
N PHE A 62 -6.60 6.19 -5.64
CA PHE A 62 -5.21 6.19 -6.11
C PHE A 62 -4.55 7.48 -5.62
N LEU A 63 -3.78 7.38 -4.55
CA LEU A 63 -3.22 8.54 -3.85
C LEU A 63 -1.72 8.64 -4.03
N VAL A 64 -1.24 9.88 -3.96
CA VAL A 64 0.18 10.16 -3.75
C VAL A 64 0.32 11.06 -2.52
N ALA A 65 1.40 10.86 -1.79
CA ALA A 65 1.80 11.72 -0.68
C ALA A 65 3.01 12.52 -1.13
N LEU A 66 2.99 13.82 -0.87
CA LEU A 66 4.05 14.72 -1.28
C LEU A 66 4.66 15.42 -0.07
N ARG A 67 5.96 15.64 -0.15
CA ARG A 67 6.70 16.50 0.78
C ARG A 67 7.62 17.36 -0.06
N ALA A 68 7.53 18.70 0.09
CA ALA A 68 8.30 19.65 -0.72
C ALA A 68 8.15 19.37 -2.24
N ASN A 69 6.92 19.09 -2.67
CA ASN A 69 6.55 18.82 -4.08
C ASN A 69 7.16 17.55 -4.66
N GLN A 70 7.72 16.66 -3.83
CA GLN A 70 8.20 15.36 -4.28
C GLN A 70 7.29 14.26 -3.77
N ILE A 71 7.04 13.27 -4.63
CA ILE A 71 6.24 12.11 -4.25
C ILE A 71 7.07 11.24 -3.31
N VAL A 72 6.56 11.06 -2.09
CA VAL A 72 7.21 10.27 -1.03
C VAL A 72 6.37 9.10 -0.56
N GLY A 73 5.16 8.95 -1.08
CA GLY A 73 4.27 7.84 -0.76
C GLY A 73 3.23 7.60 -1.83
N HIS A 74 2.67 6.40 -1.83
CA HIS A 74 1.62 5.99 -2.75
C HIS A 74 0.69 4.99 -2.07
N CYS A 75 -0.61 5.15 -2.33
CA CYS A 75 -1.63 4.22 -1.85
C CYS A 75 -2.60 3.90 -2.98
N TYR A 76 -2.96 2.63 -3.11
CA TYR A 76 -3.97 2.17 -4.04
C TYR A 76 -4.95 1.26 -3.31
N ALA A 77 -6.23 1.62 -3.36
CA ALA A 77 -7.30 0.87 -2.73
C ALA A 77 -8.52 0.84 -3.64
N TYR A 78 -9.35 -0.16 -3.48
CA TYR A 78 -10.55 -0.29 -4.30
C TYR A 78 -11.64 -1.09 -3.56
N PRO A 79 -12.91 -0.97 -4.00
CA PRO A 79 -14.00 -1.71 -3.39
C PRO A 79 -13.83 -3.23 -3.59
N LYS A 80 -13.77 -3.96 -2.49
CA LYS A 80 -13.71 -5.41 -2.47
C LYS A 80 -14.05 -5.86 -1.06
N GLN A 81 -15.26 -6.35 -0.82
CA GLN A 81 -15.73 -6.76 0.51
C GLN A 81 -15.45 -5.68 1.57
N GLY A 82 -15.89 -4.47 1.29
CA GLY A 82 -15.49 -3.26 1.96
C GLY A 82 -14.50 -2.52 1.08
N THR A 83 -13.41 -2.01 1.65
CA THR A 83 -12.32 -1.39 0.90
C THR A 83 -11.04 -2.18 1.13
N TYR A 84 -10.46 -2.66 0.05
CA TYR A 84 -9.20 -3.38 0.08
C TYR A 84 -8.06 -2.44 -0.28
N ILE A 85 -7.06 -2.33 0.60
CA ILE A 85 -5.84 -1.59 0.32
C ILE A 85 -4.83 -2.56 -0.29
N GLU A 86 -4.58 -2.41 -1.58
CA GLU A 86 -3.63 -3.26 -2.28
C GLU A 86 -2.20 -2.78 -2.12
N ARG A 87 -2.00 -1.45 -2.09
CA ARG A 87 -0.67 -0.85 -1.93
C ARG A 87 -0.72 0.31 -0.96
N LEU A 88 0.22 0.33 -0.04
CA LEU A 88 0.51 1.46 0.84
C LEU A 88 2.03 1.49 1.03
N HIS A 89 2.70 2.34 0.28
CA HIS A 89 4.15 2.39 0.24
C HIS A 89 4.68 3.78 0.54
N VAL A 90 5.79 3.82 1.25
CA VAL A 90 6.52 5.04 1.60
C VAL A 90 7.94 4.89 1.09
N GLU A 91 8.52 6.00 0.66
CA GLU A 91 9.95 6.01 0.30
C GLU A 91 10.76 5.36 1.42
N PRO A 92 11.58 4.33 1.13
CA PRO A 92 12.25 3.57 2.19
C PRO A 92 13.02 4.42 3.21
N ASP A 93 13.69 5.47 2.76
CA ASP A 93 14.47 6.34 3.63
C ASP A 93 13.62 7.22 4.54
N LEU A 94 12.32 7.30 4.31
CA LEU A 94 11.42 8.20 5.03
C LEU A 94 10.40 7.47 5.90
N LYS A 95 10.55 6.19 6.09
CA LYS A 95 9.66 5.41 6.96
C LYS A 95 9.77 5.90 8.41
N GLY A 96 8.64 5.82 9.13
CA GLY A 96 8.56 6.29 10.51
C GLY A 96 8.24 7.77 10.66
N GLY A 97 8.08 8.50 9.54
CA GLY A 97 7.80 9.93 9.57
C GLY A 97 6.31 10.32 9.47
N GLY A 98 5.40 9.38 9.59
CA GLY A 98 3.96 9.66 9.55
C GLY A 98 3.35 9.70 8.15
N ILE A 99 4.11 9.43 7.10
CA ILE A 99 3.61 9.47 5.71
C ILE A 99 2.56 8.39 5.47
N GLY A 100 2.83 7.16 5.91
CA GLY A 100 1.87 6.06 5.77
C GLY A 100 0.59 6.32 6.53
N ARG A 101 0.70 6.84 7.75
CA ARG A 101 -0.48 7.20 8.56
C ARG A 101 -1.31 8.29 7.88
N ALA A 102 -0.66 9.30 7.30
CA ALA A 102 -1.37 10.38 6.60
C ALA A 102 -2.18 9.85 5.41
N MET A 103 -1.61 8.92 4.63
CA MET A 103 -2.34 8.31 3.51
C MET A 103 -3.50 7.44 4.02
N LEU A 104 -3.27 6.66 5.08
CA LEU A 104 -4.31 5.81 5.66
C LEU A 104 -5.47 6.64 6.19
N GLU A 105 -5.19 7.73 6.88
CA GLU A 105 -6.23 8.67 7.37
C GLU A 105 -7.03 9.27 6.21
N HIS A 106 -6.37 9.56 5.09
CA HIS A 106 -7.03 10.08 3.90
C HIS A 106 -8.00 9.04 3.31
N VAL A 107 -7.61 7.77 3.26
CA VAL A 107 -8.49 6.68 2.83
C VAL A 107 -9.69 6.56 3.79
N GLU A 108 -9.43 6.55 5.09
CA GLU A 108 -10.50 6.41 6.10
C GLU A 108 -11.50 7.56 6.02
N ALA A 109 -11.04 8.78 5.76
CA ALA A 109 -11.90 9.97 5.66
C ALA A 109 -12.87 9.91 4.48
N GLN A 110 -12.66 9.05 3.50
CA GLN A 110 -13.53 8.88 2.35
C GLN A 110 -14.68 7.92 2.61
N HIS A 111 -14.71 7.29 3.77
CA HIS A 111 -15.68 6.24 4.09
C HIS A 111 -16.47 6.59 5.34
N GLU A 112 -17.68 6.04 5.44
CA GLU A 112 -18.57 6.31 6.56
C GLU A 112 -18.27 5.41 7.76
N PRO A 113 -18.71 5.80 8.98
CA PRO A 113 -18.65 4.93 10.13
C PRO A 113 -19.29 3.58 9.86
N GLY A 114 -18.68 2.52 10.34
CA GLY A 114 -19.14 1.15 10.08
C GLY A 114 -18.53 0.51 8.86
N SER A 115 -17.81 1.26 8.02
CA SER A 115 -17.13 0.73 6.84
C SER A 115 -15.96 -0.16 7.24
N ARG A 116 -15.76 -1.22 6.46
CA ARG A 116 -14.65 -2.15 6.66
C ARG A 116 -13.51 -1.79 5.72
N ILE A 117 -12.30 -1.66 6.26
CA ILE A 117 -11.07 -1.53 5.49
C ILE A 117 -10.18 -2.73 5.84
N TRP A 118 -9.59 -3.36 4.84
CA TRP A 118 -8.76 -4.53 5.06
C TRP A 118 -7.60 -4.60 4.08
N LEU A 119 -6.62 -5.42 4.42
CA LEU A 119 -5.41 -5.57 3.64
C LEU A 119 -4.73 -6.89 3.95
N GLU A 120 -3.72 -7.22 3.15
CA GLU A 120 -2.89 -8.39 3.36
C GLU A 120 -1.45 -7.96 3.62
N VAL A 121 -0.83 -8.59 4.61
CA VAL A 121 0.59 -8.38 4.95
C VAL A 121 1.29 -9.71 4.75
N LEU A 122 2.39 -9.72 4.02
CA LEU A 122 3.18 -10.95 3.85
C LEU A 122 3.75 -11.38 5.20
N LYS A 123 3.58 -12.66 5.53
CA LYS A 123 4.10 -13.20 6.79
C LYS A 123 5.63 -13.00 6.84
N GLY A 124 6.12 -12.44 7.94
CA GLY A 124 7.52 -12.05 8.09
C GLY A 124 7.77 -10.55 7.93
N ASN A 125 6.80 -9.82 7.39
CA ASN A 125 6.90 -8.36 7.30
C ASN A 125 6.44 -7.74 8.62
N ASP A 126 7.27 -7.89 9.66
CA ASP A 126 6.91 -7.52 11.03
C ASP A 126 6.72 -6.01 11.21
N ASN A 127 7.45 -5.21 10.44
CA ASN A 127 7.30 -3.75 10.48
C ASN A 127 5.90 -3.32 10.02
N ALA A 128 5.38 -3.95 8.97
CA ALA A 128 4.03 -3.67 8.49
C ALA A 128 2.99 -4.12 9.51
N VAL A 129 3.14 -5.30 10.10
CA VAL A 129 2.25 -5.80 11.14
C VAL A 129 2.16 -4.78 12.28
N ALA A 130 3.31 -4.33 12.79
CA ALA A 130 3.36 -3.35 13.87
C ALA A 130 2.69 -2.03 13.48
N PHE A 131 2.92 -1.56 12.26
CA PHE A 131 2.30 -0.33 11.76
C PHE A 131 0.78 -0.44 11.73
N TYR A 132 0.24 -1.52 11.17
CA TYR A 132 -1.20 -1.68 11.07
C TYR A 132 -1.86 -1.88 12.45
N GLU A 133 -1.22 -2.61 13.34
CA GLU A 133 -1.71 -2.73 14.72
C GLU A 133 -1.77 -1.37 15.41
N ARG A 134 -0.74 -0.55 15.26
CA ARG A 134 -0.72 0.81 15.85
C ARG A 134 -1.78 1.72 15.25
N THR A 135 -2.22 1.46 14.04
CA THR A 135 -3.24 2.28 13.37
C THR A 135 -4.66 1.71 13.52
N GLY A 136 -4.82 0.69 14.36
CA GLY A 136 -6.16 0.19 14.74
C GLY A 136 -6.64 -1.04 14.00
N PHE A 137 -5.80 -1.65 13.16
CA PHE A 137 -6.15 -2.88 12.48
C PHE A 137 -5.93 -4.09 13.39
N THR A 138 -6.74 -5.11 13.21
CA THR A 138 -6.62 -6.37 13.94
C THR A 138 -6.46 -7.53 12.98
N PHE A 139 -5.72 -8.54 13.42
CA PHE A 139 -5.50 -9.76 12.65
C PHE A 139 -6.80 -10.54 12.53
N GLU A 140 -7.15 -10.99 11.31
CA GLU A 140 -8.30 -11.86 11.07
C GLU A 140 -7.90 -13.31 10.84
N GLN A 141 -7.02 -13.55 9.88
CA GLN A 141 -6.63 -14.91 9.50
C GLN A 141 -5.36 -14.92 8.66
N GLN A 142 -4.75 -16.09 8.58
CA GLN A 142 -3.61 -16.35 7.69
C GLN A 142 -4.12 -17.11 6.48
N THR A 143 -3.68 -16.73 5.28
CA THR A 143 -4.03 -17.41 4.03
C THR A 143 -3.22 -18.70 3.88
N GLY A 144 -3.61 -19.54 2.93
CA GLY A 144 -2.76 -20.65 2.50
C GLY A 144 -1.52 -20.13 1.76
N LEU A 145 -0.55 -21.02 1.55
CA LEU A 145 0.69 -20.66 0.83
C LEU A 145 0.40 -20.17 -0.59
N GLU A 146 -0.59 -20.78 -1.24
CA GLU A 146 -0.97 -20.46 -2.62
C GLU A 146 -1.56 -19.06 -2.75
N ASP A 147 -2.20 -18.57 -1.71
CA ASP A 147 -2.87 -17.26 -1.70
C ASP A 147 -1.96 -16.14 -1.22
N GLY A 148 -0.71 -16.46 -0.88
CA GLY A 148 0.29 -15.48 -0.49
C GLY A 148 1.16 -15.09 -1.67
N LEU A 149 2.45 -14.92 -1.41
CA LEU A 149 3.42 -14.48 -2.40
C LEU A 149 4.66 -15.37 -2.31
N ALA A 150 5.08 -15.96 -3.44
CA ALA A 150 6.26 -16.83 -3.51
C ALA A 150 6.28 -17.92 -2.43
N ASN A 151 5.13 -18.58 -2.23
CA ASN A 151 4.91 -19.63 -1.21
C ASN A 151 5.07 -19.14 0.24
N VAL A 152 4.94 -17.83 0.46
CA VAL A 152 4.84 -17.24 1.81
C VAL A 152 3.39 -16.83 2.01
N PRO A 153 2.71 -17.27 3.10
CA PRO A 153 1.32 -16.92 3.30
C PRO A 153 1.16 -15.43 3.64
N ALA A 154 -0.03 -14.90 3.40
CA ALA A 154 -0.40 -13.56 3.77
C ALA A 154 -1.20 -13.56 5.08
N LEU A 155 -1.11 -12.46 5.81
CA LEU A 155 -1.88 -12.21 7.02
C LEU A 155 -2.93 -11.16 6.68
N ILE A 156 -4.19 -11.46 6.94
CA ILE A 156 -5.29 -10.51 6.69
C ILE A 156 -5.54 -9.70 7.95
N PHE A 157 -5.50 -8.39 7.81
CA PHE A 157 -5.81 -7.42 8.86
C PHE A 157 -6.99 -6.57 8.44
N SER A 158 -7.82 -6.19 9.36
CA SER A 158 -8.98 -5.35 9.08
C SER A 158 -9.27 -4.36 10.19
N LYS A 159 -10.07 -3.36 9.83
CA LYS A 159 -10.52 -2.31 10.73
C LYS A 159 -11.93 -1.90 10.34
N ILE A 160 -12.80 -1.75 11.36
CA ILE A 160 -14.12 -1.16 11.16
C ILE A 160 -14.03 0.29 11.62
N LEU A 161 -14.41 1.22 10.77
CA LEU A 161 -14.34 2.65 11.10
C LEU A 161 -15.40 3.02 12.14
N ASN A 162 -15.01 3.88 13.08
CA ASN A 162 -15.89 4.39 14.14
C ASN A 162 -16.80 5.51 13.65
#